data_f62bd8a9073f2929f8d75d85c6710752
#
_entry.id   f62bd8a9073f2929f8d75d85c6710752
#
_cell.length_a   1.000
_cell.length_b   1.000
_cell.length_c   1.000
_cell.angle_alpha   90.00
_cell.angle_beta   90.00
_cell.angle_gamma   90.00
#
_symmetry.space_group_name_H-M   'P 1'
#
loop_
_entity.id
_entity.type
_entity.pdbx_description
1 polymer ?
#
loop_
_entity_poly.entity_id
_entity_poly.type
_entity_poly.pdbx_seq_one_letter_code
_entity_poly.pdbx_strand_id
1 'polypeptide(L)'
;MIPRVRLYASTGNGIARLEESNGAWTVAISLEATGAQCVAVDPRDADVVYAGLRDGGVRRTSDGGRTWGDCRLPAPGVFSVAVSRVDGAVYAGTEPSALFRSDDGGESWRELTALLELPSRPTWSFPPRPWTSHVRWIAPSPHDADVLLVGIELGGLMRSSDGGASWQDHRPGAQRDVHSLAWHPRIERRAYEAGGGGAAWSDDGGETWRPADSGRDRHYTWAVTVEPVDPDAWYVSASTGPFAAHGGGDPEARIYAWHDGVWHALGGGLPEPLPAMPYALVATDGRLFAGLADGQLWESTDRGESWRACTLEGDPLTRLNALAYAA
;
A
#
# COMPACT_ATOMS: atom_id res chain seq x y z
N MET A 1 -14.99 18.88 18.27
CA MET A 1 -13.77 18.09 18.55
C MET A 1 -13.07 17.92 17.23
N ILE A 2 -11.82 18.33 17.11
CA ILE A 2 -11.03 18.02 15.90
C ILE A 2 -10.87 16.49 15.90
N PRO A 3 -11.22 15.78 14.81
CA PRO A 3 -11.03 14.33 14.77
C PRO A 3 -9.55 14.04 15.03
N ARG A 4 -9.26 13.12 15.95
CA ARG A 4 -7.89 12.69 16.21
C ARG A 4 -7.42 11.90 15.01
N VAL A 5 -6.36 12.37 14.39
CA VAL A 5 -5.71 11.64 13.31
C VAL A 5 -5.09 10.37 13.88
N ARG A 6 -5.38 9.24 13.28
CA ARG A 6 -4.81 7.95 13.64
C ARG A 6 -4.19 7.28 12.41
N LEU A 7 -2.99 6.76 12.60
CA LEU A 7 -2.33 5.93 11.61
C LEU A 7 -2.12 4.52 12.18
N TYR A 8 -2.14 3.55 11.30
CA TYR A 8 -1.68 2.19 11.59
C TYR A 8 -0.51 1.86 10.68
N ALA A 9 0.48 1.18 11.24
CA ALA A 9 1.65 0.78 10.47
C ALA A 9 1.98 -0.69 10.69
N SER A 10 2.36 -1.41 9.63
CA SER A 10 3.05 -2.68 9.79
C SER A 10 4.54 -2.43 9.97
N THR A 11 5.12 -3.05 10.99
CA THR A 11 6.54 -2.88 11.35
C THR A 11 7.40 -4.07 10.91
N GLY A 12 6.79 -5.06 10.23
CA GLY A 12 7.44 -6.35 9.93
C GLY A 12 7.54 -7.29 11.13
N ASN A 13 7.26 -6.79 12.33
CA ASN A 13 7.22 -7.57 13.58
C ASN A 13 5.85 -7.52 14.26
N GLY A 14 5.12 -6.42 14.10
CA GLY A 14 3.80 -6.20 14.68
C GLY A 14 3.05 -5.07 13.96
N ILE A 15 1.96 -4.63 14.57
CA ILE A 15 1.17 -3.49 14.12
C ILE A 15 1.32 -2.36 15.14
N ALA A 16 1.81 -1.21 14.68
CA ALA A 16 1.83 0.02 15.45
C ALA A 16 0.55 0.83 15.21
N ARG A 17 -0.06 1.29 16.28
CA ARG A 17 -1.09 2.33 16.29
C ARG A 17 -0.44 3.64 16.70
N LEU A 18 -0.61 4.67 15.87
CA LEU A 18 -0.08 6.00 16.11
C LEU A 18 -1.24 6.99 16.25
N GLU A 19 -1.32 7.68 17.37
CA GLU A 19 -2.35 8.68 17.66
C GLU A 19 -1.71 10.04 17.90
N GLU A 20 -2.14 11.05 17.16
CA GLU A 20 -1.64 12.41 17.31
C GLU A 20 -2.28 13.11 18.52
N SER A 21 -1.43 13.71 19.35
CA SER A 21 -1.84 14.55 20.47
C SER A 21 -0.81 15.65 20.73
N ASN A 22 -1.25 16.92 20.72
CA ASN A 22 -0.39 18.08 21.04
C ASN A 22 0.90 18.17 20.19
N GLY A 23 0.86 17.74 18.93
CA GLY A 23 2.00 17.80 18.02
C GLY A 23 3.00 16.66 18.15
N ALA A 24 2.75 15.69 19.02
CA ALA A 24 3.49 14.44 19.12
C ALA A 24 2.59 13.25 18.78
N TRP A 25 3.19 12.13 18.42
CA TRP A 25 2.52 10.88 18.07
C TRP A 25 2.80 9.82 19.14
N THR A 26 1.76 9.38 19.83
CA THR A 26 1.86 8.25 20.74
C THR A 26 1.81 6.94 19.97
N VAL A 27 2.79 6.08 20.16
CA VAL A 27 2.94 4.79 19.52
C VAL A 27 2.60 3.67 20.50
N ALA A 28 1.73 2.75 20.09
CA ALA A 28 1.45 1.50 20.81
C ALA A 28 1.54 0.32 19.83
N ILE A 29 2.38 -0.68 20.12
CA ILE A 29 2.57 -1.86 19.28
C ILE A 29 1.72 -3.01 19.80
N SER A 30 1.11 -3.74 18.87
CA SER A 30 0.34 -4.97 19.10
C SER A 30 0.73 -6.03 18.07
N LEU A 31 0.24 -7.27 18.23
CA LEU A 31 0.60 -8.40 17.37
C LEU A 31 2.12 -8.58 17.23
N GLU A 32 2.85 -8.41 18.32
CA GLU A 32 4.31 -8.54 18.33
C GLU A 32 4.74 -9.96 17.96
N ALA A 33 5.89 -10.07 17.31
CA ALA A 33 6.50 -11.32 16.85
C ALA A 33 5.61 -12.16 15.90
N THR A 34 4.65 -11.52 15.21
CA THR A 34 3.74 -12.21 14.28
C THR A 34 4.12 -12.08 12.81
N GLY A 35 5.16 -11.30 12.48
CA GLY A 35 5.56 -11.06 11.11
C GLY A 35 4.51 -10.28 10.32
N ALA A 36 3.92 -9.24 10.90
CA ALA A 36 2.91 -8.40 10.24
C ALA A 36 3.49 -7.74 8.97
N GLN A 37 2.88 -8.02 7.81
CA GLN A 37 3.33 -7.57 6.49
C GLN A 37 2.56 -6.35 5.99
N CYS A 38 1.25 -6.33 6.19
CA CYS A 38 0.35 -5.34 5.64
C CYS A 38 -0.74 -4.99 6.66
N VAL A 39 -1.37 -3.83 6.44
CA VAL A 39 -2.46 -3.31 7.27
C VAL A 39 -3.45 -2.57 6.38
N ALA A 40 -4.74 -2.72 6.66
CA ALA A 40 -5.82 -1.95 6.03
C ALA A 40 -6.85 -1.53 7.07
N VAL A 41 -7.27 -0.27 7.01
CA VAL A 41 -8.39 0.26 7.79
C VAL A 41 -9.67 0.09 6.97
N ASP A 42 -10.79 -0.28 7.63
CA ASP A 42 -12.09 -0.23 6.98
C ASP A 42 -12.45 1.25 6.71
N PRO A 43 -12.63 1.66 5.46
CA PRO A 43 -12.91 3.07 5.14
C PRO A 43 -14.28 3.56 5.62
N ARG A 44 -15.09 2.68 6.22
CA ARG A 44 -16.42 2.97 6.77
C ARG A 44 -16.42 3.02 8.30
N ASP A 45 -15.36 2.48 8.95
CA ASP A 45 -15.21 2.44 10.40
C ASP A 45 -13.72 2.47 10.79
N ALA A 46 -13.27 3.61 11.31
CA ALA A 46 -11.88 3.86 11.69
C ALA A 46 -11.35 2.96 12.83
N ASP A 47 -12.21 2.28 13.57
CA ASP A 47 -11.85 1.34 14.63
C ASP A 47 -11.73 -0.10 14.13
N VAL A 48 -12.17 -0.37 12.90
CA VAL A 48 -12.04 -1.68 12.25
C VAL A 48 -10.79 -1.71 11.38
N VAL A 49 -9.83 -2.57 11.75
CA VAL A 49 -8.55 -2.71 11.04
C VAL A 49 -8.23 -4.18 10.82
N TYR A 50 -7.65 -4.47 9.67
CA TYR A 50 -7.18 -5.79 9.29
C TYR A 50 -5.66 -5.78 9.15
N ALA A 51 -5.00 -6.81 9.65
CA ALA A 51 -3.57 -7.05 9.54
C ALA A 51 -3.29 -8.40 8.89
N GLY A 52 -2.45 -8.41 7.85
CA GLY A 52 -1.97 -9.63 7.22
C GLY A 52 -0.63 -10.06 7.81
N LEU A 53 -0.52 -11.33 8.18
CA LEU A 53 0.65 -11.91 8.82
C LEU A 53 1.34 -12.91 7.88
N ARG A 54 2.67 -13.00 7.97
CA ARG A 54 3.46 -13.94 7.14
C ARG A 54 3.07 -15.40 7.37
N ASP A 55 2.86 -15.78 8.64
CA ASP A 55 2.58 -17.16 9.02
C ASP A 55 1.31 -17.30 9.86
N GLY A 56 0.46 -16.27 9.89
CA GLY A 56 -0.68 -16.19 10.82
C GLY A 56 -2.02 -15.81 10.20
N GLY A 57 -2.13 -15.77 8.86
CA GLY A 57 -3.36 -15.38 8.18
C GLY A 57 -3.72 -13.91 8.38
N VAL A 58 -5.01 -13.63 8.56
CA VAL A 58 -5.54 -12.28 8.78
C VAL A 58 -6.00 -12.12 10.22
N ARG A 59 -5.66 -11.00 10.84
CA ARG A 59 -6.17 -10.55 12.13
C ARG A 59 -7.07 -9.34 11.94
N ARG A 60 -8.12 -9.24 12.76
CA ARG A 60 -9.07 -8.13 12.76
C ARG A 60 -9.20 -7.53 14.17
N THR A 61 -9.25 -6.22 14.23
CA THR A 61 -9.70 -5.47 15.40
C THR A 61 -11.01 -4.73 15.10
N SER A 62 -11.80 -4.44 16.12
CA SER A 62 -12.97 -3.53 16.07
C SER A 62 -12.94 -2.50 17.21
N ASP A 63 -11.80 -2.35 17.86
CA ASP A 63 -11.58 -1.44 18.99
C ASP A 63 -10.36 -0.53 18.78
N GLY A 64 -10.01 -0.29 17.52
CA GLY A 64 -8.90 0.57 17.16
C GLY A 64 -7.53 -0.03 17.46
N GLY A 65 -7.36 -1.34 17.35
CA GLY A 65 -6.08 -2.03 17.51
C GLY A 65 -5.71 -2.37 18.95
N ARG A 66 -6.65 -2.30 19.90
CA ARG A 66 -6.40 -2.69 21.30
C ARG A 66 -6.45 -4.20 21.48
N THR A 67 -7.41 -4.85 20.81
CA THR A 67 -7.52 -6.31 20.78
C THR A 67 -7.66 -6.82 19.35
N TRP A 68 -7.21 -8.06 19.09
CA TRP A 68 -7.20 -8.65 17.76
C TRP A 68 -7.76 -10.07 17.78
N GLY A 69 -8.70 -10.34 16.86
CA GLY A 69 -9.27 -11.65 16.60
C GLY A 69 -8.68 -12.31 15.36
N ASP A 70 -8.75 -13.63 15.28
CA ASP A 70 -8.36 -14.42 14.11
C ASP A 70 -9.51 -14.50 13.10
N CYS A 71 -9.26 -14.13 11.86
CA CYS A 71 -10.23 -14.22 10.75
C CYS A 71 -10.27 -15.61 10.08
N ARG A 72 -9.51 -16.58 10.55
CA ARG A 72 -9.53 -17.97 10.06
C ARG A 72 -9.35 -18.11 8.54
N LEU A 73 -8.54 -17.25 7.93
CA LEU A 73 -8.18 -17.39 6.52
C LEU A 73 -7.57 -18.78 6.29
N PRO A 74 -7.99 -19.54 5.26
CA PRO A 74 -7.44 -20.88 4.99
C PRO A 74 -6.05 -20.91 4.37
N ALA A 75 -5.29 -19.81 4.50
CA ALA A 75 -3.94 -19.65 4.01
C ALA A 75 -3.10 -18.81 4.98
N PRO A 76 -1.87 -19.22 5.33
CA PRO A 76 -1.08 -18.54 6.36
C PRO A 76 -0.35 -17.28 5.85
N GLY A 77 0.21 -17.32 4.64
CA GLY A 77 1.16 -16.33 4.13
C GLY A 77 0.50 -15.11 3.49
N VAL A 78 0.04 -14.13 4.27
CA VAL A 78 -0.65 -12.94 3.74
C VAL A 78 0.34 -11.83 3.43
N PHE A 79 0.36 -11.38 2.17
CA PHE A 79 1.21 -10.28 1.68
C PHE A 79 0.45 -8.97 1.51
N SER A 80 -0.85 -9.04 1.21
CA SER A 80 -1.69 -7.86 1.04
C SER A 80 -3.07 -8.07 1.63
N VAL A 81 -3.66 -7.00 2.17
CA VAL A 81 -5.04 -6.96 2.65
C VAL A 81 -5.67 -5.64 2.23
N ALA A 82 -6.93 -5.67 1.83
CA ALA A 82 -7.68 -4.48 1.43
C ALA A 82 -9.15 -4.60 1.84
N VAL A 83 -9.81 -3.46 2.05
CA VAL A 83 -11.24 -3.38 2.35
C VAL A 83 -11.91 -2.51 1.29
N SER A 84 -12.95 -3.02 0.68
CA SER A 84 -13.77 -2.27 -0.27
C SER A 84 -14.59 -1.20 0.44
N ARG A 85 -14.47 0.03 -0.05
CA ARG A 85 -15.25 1.17 0.45
C ARG A 85 -16.74 1.04 0.10
N VAL A 86 -17.05 0.38 -1.01
CA VAL A 86 -18.41 0.32 -1.58
C VAL A 86 -19.28 -0.66 -0.82
N ASP A 87 -18.82 -1.91 -0.65
CA ASP A 87 -19.61 -2.99 -0.05
C ASP A 87 -19.00 -3.56 1.24
N GLY A 88 -17.76 -3.18 1.58
CA GLY A 88 -17.07 -3.64 2.77
C GLY A 88 -16.47 -5.03 2.67
N ALA A 89 -16.42 -5.58 1.48
CA ALA A 89 -15.72 -6.84 1.25
C ALA A 89 -14.25 -6.71 1.63
N VAL A 90 -13.74 -7.71 2.32
CA VAL A 90 -12.33 -7.81 2.71
C VAL A 90 -11.62 -8.75 1.74
N TYR A 91 -10.47 -8.32 1.26
CA TYR A 91 -9.64 -9.10 0.37
C TYR A 91 -8.30 -9.44 1.03
N ALA A 92 -7.80 -10.64 0.81
CA ALA A 92 -6.49 -11.10 1.27
C ALA A 92 -5.74 -11.76 0.12
N GLY A 93 -4.51 -11.28 -0.14
CA GLY A 93 -3.60 -11.83 -1.12
C GLY A 93 -2.41 -12.52 -0.46
N THR A 94 -2.01 -13.68 -0.98
CA THR A 94 -1.06 -14.58 -0.31
C THR A 94 0.20 -14.87 -1.12
N GLU A 95 1.17 -15.52 -0.44
CA GLU A 95 2.29 -16.25 -1.01
C GLU A 95 2.18 -17.73 -0.56
N PRO A 96 2.11 -18.72 -1.47
CA PRO A 96 1.96 -18.58 -2.93
C PRO A 96 0.75 -17.74 -3.33
N SER A 97 0.78 -17.18 -4.57
CA SER A 97 -0.31 -16.32 -5.07
C SER A 97 -1.65 -17.05 -5.00
N ALA A 98 -2.53 -16.54 -4.16
CA ALA A 98 -3.96 -16.79 -4.14
C ALA A 98 -4.66 -15.52 -3.67
N LEU A 99 -5.91 -15.33 -4.06
CA LEU A 99 -6.72 -14.19 -3.68
C LEU A 99 -8.00 -14.69 -3.02
N PHE A 100 -8.28 -14.17 -1.85
CA PHE A 100 -9.47 -14.52 -1.06
C PHE A 100 -10.35 -13.28 -0.87
N ARG A 101 -11.65 -13.49 -0.81
CA ARG A 101 -12.66 -12.48 -0.49
C ARG A 101 -13.54 -12.96 0.66
N SER A 102 -13.83 -12.06 1.59
CA SER A 102 -14.82 -12.21 2.66
C SER A 102 -15.88 -11.12 2.52
N ASP A 103 -17.16 -11.52 2.61
CA ASP A 103 -18.29 -10.60 2.58
C ASP A 103 -18.91 -10.40 3.98
N ASP A 104 -18.31 -10.99 5.04
CA ASP A 104 -18.79 -10.99 6.42
C ASP A 104 -17.76 -10.49 7.44
N GLY A 105 -16.82 -9.64 6.97
CA GLY A 105 -15.82 -9.03 7.85
C GLY A 105 -14.70 -9.97 8.29
N GLY A 106 -14.44 -11.04 7.54
CA GLY A 106 -13.38 -12.00 7.80
C GLY A 106 -13.81 -13.24 8.57
N GLU A 107 -15.11 -13.47 8.77
CA GLU A 107 -15.61 -14.69 9.44
C GLU A 107 -15.54 -15.91 8.52
N SER A 108 -15.81 -15.71 7.22
CA SER A 108 -15.65 -16.73 6.19
C SER A 108 -14.98 -16.18 4.93
N TRP A 109 -14.33 -17.06 4.18
CA TRP A 109 -13.55 -16.71 3.01
C TRP A 109 -13.87 -17.61 1.82
N ARG A 110 -13.95 -17.03 0.63
CA ARG A 110 -13.96 -17.76 -0.64
C ARG A 110 -12.73 -17.38 -1.46
N GLU A 111 -12.10 -18.36 -2.06
CA GLU A 111 -10.98 -18.14 -2.98
C GLU A 111 -11.52 -17.68 -4.34
N LEU A 112 -10.86 -16.67 -4.92
CA LEU A 112 -11.13 -16.17 -6.28
C LEU A 112 -10.22 -16.90 -7.29
N THR A 113 -10.49 -18.19 -7.50
CA THR A 113 -9.62 -19.13 -8.23
C THR A 113 -9.38 -18.75 -9.69
N ALA A 114 -10.31 -18.02 -10.33
CA ALA A 114 -10.17 -17.56 -11.70
C ALA A 114 -8.92 -16.70 -11.96
N LEU A 115 -8.37 -16.04 -10.92
CA LEU A 115 -7.10 -15.34 -11.02
C LEU A 115 -5.95 -16.29 -11.40
N LEU A 116 -5.99 -17.52 -10.88
CA LEU A 116 -4.95 -18.53 -11.12
C LEU A 116 -5.10 -19.25 -12.48
N GLU A 117 -6.17 -19.00 -13.22
CA GLU A 117 -6.44 -19.55 -14.55
C GLU A 117 -5.88 -18.67 -15.68
N LEU A 118 -5.32 -17.49 -15.33
CA LEU A 118 -4.76 -16.57 -16.31
C LEU A 118 -3.59 -17.18 -17.10
N PRO A 119 -3.51 -16.92 -18.41
CA PRO A 119 -2.43 -17.43 -19.29
C PRO A 119 -1.02 -17.05 -18.81
N SER A 120 -0.85 -15.88 -18.19
CA SER A 120 0.44 -15.41 -17.67
C SER A 120 0.90 -16.11 -16.40
N ARG A 121 0.01 -16.77 -15.65
CA ARG A 121 0.33 -17.40 -14.37
C ARG A 121 1.62 -18.22 -14.35
N PRO A 122 1.93 -19.05 -15.35
CA PRO A 122 3.17 -19.84 -15.36
C PRO A 122 4.46 -19.00 -15.38
N THR A 123 4.36 -17.70 -15.69
CA THR A 123 5.50 -16.77 -15.72
C THR A 123 5.66 -15.97 -14.43
N TRP A 124 4.72 -16.09 -13.47
CA TRP A 124 4.79 -15.38 -12.20
C TRP A 124 5.85 -16.00 -11.32
N SER A 125 6.82 -15.21 -10.91
CA SER A 125 7.87 -15.69 -10.01
C SER A 125 8.52 -14.52 -9.29
N PHE A 126 8.98 -14.77 -8.07
CA PHE A 126 9.70 -13.78 -7.28
C PHE A 126 11.08 -14.34 -6.87
N PRO A 127 12.16 -14.05 -7.63
CA PRO A 127 13.53 -14.37 -7.22
C PRO A 127 13.98 -13.43 -6.09
N PRO A 128 14.91 -13.81 -5.19
CA PRO A 128 15.63 -15.10 -5.09
C PRO A 128 14.97 -16.14 -4.17
N ARG A 129 13.75 -15.92 -3.73
CA ARG A 129 13.00 -16.90 -2.95
C ARG A 129 12.59 -18.09 -3.83
N PRO A 130 12.09 -19.21 -3.29
CA PRO A 130 11.85 -20.44 -4.06
C PRO A 130 10.85 -20.28 -5.21
N TRP A 131 11.06 -19.29 -6.06
CA TRP A 131 10.30 -18.99 -7.29
C TRP A 131 8.80 -18.89 -7.08
N THR A 132 8.40 -18.50 -5.86
CA THR A 132 7.01 -18.42 -5.46
C THR A 132 6.53 -17.00 -5.69
N SER A 133 5.49 -16.84 -6.52
CA SER A 133 4.82 -15.56 -6.71
C SER A 133 3.92 -15.22 -5.51
N HIS A 134 3.64 -13.94 -5.32
CA HIS A 134 2.69 -13.46 -4.33
C HIS A 134 1.81 -12.33 -4.86
N VAL A 135 0.62 -12.21 -4.29
CA VAL A 135 -0.27 -11.07 -4.52
C VAL A 135 0.25 -9.90 -3.70
N ARG A 136 1.00 -9.01 -4.38
CA ARG A 136 1.69 -7.89 -3.75
C ARG A 136 0.74 -6.79 -3.30
N TRP A 137 -0.27 -6.47 -4.12
CA TRP A 137 -1.20 -5.39 -3.85
C TRP A 137 -2.60 -5.72 -4.33
N ILE A 138 -3.59 -5.25 -3.57
CA ILE A 138 -5.02 -5.35 -3.90
C ILE A 138 -5.60 -3.96 -3.78
N ALA A 139 -6.25 -3.48 -4.84
CA ALA A 139 -6.90 -2.18 -4.88
C ALA A 139 -8.34 -2.33 -5.38
N PRO A 140 -9.32 -2.55 -4.47
CA PRO A 140 -10.73 -2.44 -4.82
C PRO A 140 -11.05 -1.00 -5.23
N SER A 141 -11.83 -0.83 -6.29
CA SER A 141 -12.29 0.50 -6.69
C SER A 141 -13.14 1.13 -5.58
N PRO A 142 -12.91 2.41 -5.23
CA PRO A 142 -13.75 3.11 -4.26
C PRO A 142 -15.11 3.55 -4.83
N HIS A 143 -15.37 3.31 -6.12
CA HIS A 143 -16.57 3.75 -6.84
C HIS A 143 -17.44 2.60 -7.34
N ASP A 144 -16.85 1.40 -7.54
CA ASP A 144 -17.53 0.23 -8.11
C ASP A 144 -17.02 -1.04 -7.41
N ALA A 145 -17.91 -1.77 -6.71
CA ALA A 145 -17.56 -2.98 -5.97
C ALA A 145 -17.10 -4.14 -6.87
N ASP A 146 -17.45 -4.11 -8.15
CA ASP A 146 -17.10 -5.15 -9.11
C ASP A 146 -15.71 -4.93 -9.72
N VAL A 147 -15.14 -3.72 -9.60
CA VAL A 147 -13.84 -3.40 -10.19
C VAL A 147 -12.71 -3.59 -9.18
N LEU A 148 -11.77 -4.47 -9.53
CA LEU A 148 -10.59 -4.79 -8.75
C LEU A 148 -9.33 -4.68 -9.59
N LEU A 149 -8.28 -4.09 -9.02
CA LEU A 149 -6.91 -4.19 -9.52
C LEU A 149 -6.08 -5.05 -8.57
N VAL A 150 -5.29 -5.95 -9.13
CA VAL A 150 -4.42 -6.85 -8.36
C VAL A 150 -3.03 -6.86 -8.98
N GLY A 151 -2.03 -6.49 -8.18
CA GLY A 151 -0.62 -6.54 -8.53
C GLY A 151 0.01 -7.85 -8.08
N ILE A 152 0.61 -8.56 -9.03
CA ILE A 152 1.51 -9.69 -8.77
C ILE A 152 2.94 -9.18 -8.94
N GLU A 153 3.75 -9.22 -7.89
CA GLU A 153 5.15 -8.79 -7.99
C GLU A 153 5.89 -9.67 -9.00
N LEU A 154 6.52 -9.04 -10.00
CA LEU A 154 7.11 -9.70 -11.18
C LEU A 154 6.14 -10.60 -11.99
N GLY A 155 4.83 -10.37 -11.84
CA GLY A 155 3.78 -11.05 -12.60
C GLY A 155 2.94 -10.08 -13.45
N GLY A 156 2.81 -8.85 -12.99
CA GLY A 156 2.05 -7.80 -13.65
C GLY A 156 0.78 -7.39 -12.91
N LEU A 157 0.05 -6.48 -13.52
CA LEU A 157 -1.20 -5.93 -13.00
C LEU A 157 -2.39 -6.58 -13.69
N MET A 158 -3.27 -7.19 -12.91
CA MET A 158 -4.49 -7.87 -13.34
C MET A 158 -5.72 -7.05 -12.97
N ARG A 159 -6.78 -7.17 -13.78
CA ARG A 159 -8.03 -6.43 -13.55
C ARG A 159 -9.23 -7.36 -13.58
N SER A 160 -10.17 -7.17 -12.68
CA SER A 160 -11.52 -7.73 -12.74
C SER A 160 -12.55 -6.60 -12.85
N SER A 161 -13.69 -6.88 -13.46
CA SER A 161 -14.86 -6.00 -13.54
C SER A 161 -16.16 -6.73 -13.17
N ASP A 162 -16.05 -7.84 -12.43
CA ASP A 162 -17.16 -8.69 -11.98
C ASP A 162 -16.91 -9.26 -10.58
N GLY A 163 -16.26 -8.49 -9.72
CA GLY A 163 -16.00 -8.88 -8.32
C GLY A 163 -15.02 -10.05 -8.17
N GLY A 164 -14.17 -10.28 -9.16
CA GLY A 164 -13.17 -11.35 -9.17
C GLY A 164 -13.68 -12.68 -9.75
N ALA A 165 -14.87 -12.71 -10.38
CA ALA A 165 -15.38 -13.90 -11.03
C ALA A 165 -14.60 -14.24 -12.31
N SER A 166 -14.10 -13.21 -13.01
CA SER A 166 -13.18 -13.34 -14.14
C SER A 166 -12.09 -12.26 -14.09
N TRP A 167 -11.00 -12.48 -14.82
CA TRP A 167 -9.84 -11.59 -14.80
C TRP A 167 -9.32 -11.34 -16.22
N GLN A 168 -8.96 -10.11 -16.44
CA GLN A 168 -8.14 -9.70 -17.55
C GLN A 168 -6.67 -9.83 -17.13
N ASP A 169 -5.85 -10.41 -17.99
CA ASP A 169 -4.42 -10.59 -17.79
C ASP A 169 -3.67 -9.25 -17.76
N HIS A 170 -2.36 -9.27 -17.56
CA HIS A 170 -1.52 -8.09 -17.43
C HIS A 170 -1.93 -6.94 -18.35
N ARG A 171 -2.23 -5.79 -17.75
CA ARG A 171 -2.82 -4.65 -18.45
C ARG A 171 -1.81 -3.91 -19.33
N PRO A 172 -2.22 -3.45 -20.53
CA PRO A 172 -1.35 -2.68 -21.44
C PRO A 172 -0.80 -1.41 -20.76
N GLY A 173 0.51 -1.23 -20.83
CA GLY A 173 1.22 -0.07 -20.27
C GLY A 173 1.49 -0.09 -18.78
N ALA A 174 0.93 -1.06 -18.04
CA ALA A 174 1.21 -1.26 -16.62
C ALA A 174 2.59 -1.87 -16.37
N GLN A 175 3.10 -1.76 -15.15
CA GLN A 175 4.36 -2.35 -14.73
C GLN A 175 4.22 -3.86 -14.52
N ARG A 176 5.24 -4.63 -14.90
CA ARG A 176 5.27 -6.06 -14.61
C ARG A 176 5.69 -6.35 -13.17
N ASP A 177 6.46 -5.48 -12.59
CA ASP A 177 6.93 -5.54 -11.21
C ASP A 177 6.11 -4.56 -10.36
N VAL A 178 4.91 -4.97 -9.98
CA VAL A 178 3.94 -4.13 -9.27
C VAL A 178 4.30 -4.07 -7.80
N HIS A 179 4.47 -2.86 -7.26
CA HIS A 179 4.74 -2.65 -5.83
C HIS A 179 3.54 -2.08 -5.08
N SER A 180 2.86 -1.09 -5.63
CA SER A 180 1.66 -0.51 -5.04
C SER A 180 0.73 0.12 -6.07
N LEU A 181 -0.55 0.17 -5.73
CA LEU A 181 -1.63 0.73 -6.54
C LEU A 181 -2.48 1.67 -5.68
N ALA A 182 -2.98 2.73 -6.28
CA ALA A 182 -3.93 3.63 -5.65
C ALA A 182 -5.05 4.00 -6.63
N TRP A 183 -6.28 4.07 -6.14
CA TRP A 183 -7.37 4.72 -6.83
C TRP A 183 -7.51 6.16 -6.38
N HIS A 184 -7.93 7.05 -7.28
CA HIS A 184 -8.36 8.38 -6.86
C HIS A 184 -9.68 8.27 -6.07
N PRO A 185 -9.77 8.83 -4.85
CA PRO A 185 -10.94 8.62 -4.01
C PRO A 185 -12.22 9.33 -4.47
N ARG A 186 -12.09 10.35 -5.35
CA ARG A 186 -13.22 11.19 -5.81
C ARG A 186 -13.41 11.18 -7.33
N ILE A 187 -12.42 10.77 -8.11
CA ILE A 187 -12.50 10.74 -9.58
C ILE A 187 -12.61 9.29 -10.03
N GLU A 188 -13.75 8.97 -10.59
CA GLU A 188 -14.01 7.64 -11.13
C GLU A 188 -12.98 7.29 -12.21
N ARG A 189 -12.63 6.01 -12.29
CA ARG A 189 -11.75 5.43 -13.30
C ARG A 189 -10.30 5.93 -13.29
N ARG A 190 -9.92 6.81 -12.36
CA ARG A 190 -8.54 7.28 -12.20
C ARG A 190 -7.77 6.39 -11.23
N ALA A 191 -6.66 5.80 -11.69
CA ALA A 191 -5.80 4.92 -10.89
C ALA A 191 -4.31 5.21 -11.14
N TYR A 192 -3.46 4.79 -10.19
CA TYR A 192 -2.03 5.05 -10.18
C TYR A 192 -1.27 3.80 -9.75
N GLU A 193 -0.05 3.66 -10.27
CA GLU A 193 0.83 2.52 -10.03
C GLU A 193 2.26 2.97 -9.76
N ALA A 194 2.90 2.31 -8.80
CA ALA A 194 4.34 2.31 -8.63
C ALA A 194 4.87 0.89 -8.77
N GLY A 195 6.00 0.73 -9.46
CA GLY A 195 6.60 -0.57 -9.72
C GLY A 195 8.11 -0.48 -9.96
N GLY A 196 8.75 -1.63 -10.13
CA GLY A 196 10.20 -1.73 -10.31
C GLY A 196 10.72 -1.05 -11.58
N GLY A 197 9.89 -0.91 -12.60
CA GLY A 197 10.23 -0.21 -13.86
C GLY A 197 9.85 1.27 -13.87
N GLY A 198 9.13 1.78 -12.88
CA GLY A 198 8.67 3.16 -12.85
C GLY A 198 7.24 3.32 -12.34
N ALA A 199 6.62 4.43 -12.69
CA ALA A 199 5.26 4.77 -12.30
C ALA A 199 4.35 4.92 -13.53
N ALA A 200 3.06 4.64 -13.37
CA ALA A 200 2.06 4.79 -14.42
C ALA A 200 0.71 5.23 -13.83
N TRP A 201 -0.18 5.71 -14.69
CA TRP A 201 -1.54 6.07 -14.33
C TRP A 201 -2.54 5.66 -15.41
N SER A 202 -3.80 5.51 -15.01
CA SER A 202 -4.93 5.15 -15.85
C SER A 202 -6.06 6.16 -15.66
N ASP A 203 -6.80 6.48 -16.72
CA ASP A 203 -8.04 7.27 -16.70
C ASP A 203 -9.25 6.48 -17.24
N ASP A 204 -9.07 5.19 -17.50
CA ASP A 204 -10.10 4.30 -18.04
C ASP A 204 -10.49 3.14 -17.11
N GLY A 205 -10.19 3.28 -15.80
CA GLY A 205 -10.53 2.29 -14.79
C GLY A 205 -9.55 1.11 -14.75
N GLY A 206 -8.29 1.34 -15.12
CA GLY A 206 -7.25 0.34 -15.11
C GLY A 206 -7.22 -0.56 -16.36
N GLU A 207 -7.98 -0.22 -17.42
CA GLU A 207 -7.95 -0.96 -18.68
C GLU A 207 -6.62 -0.77 -19.41
N THR A 208 -6.13 0.48 -19.46
CA THR A 208 -4.84 0.84 -20.04
C THR A 208 -4.09 1.81 -19.15
N TRP A 209 -2.75 1.79 -19.24
CA TRP A 209 -1.88 2.57 -18.38
C TRP A 209 -0.91 3.42 -19.20
N ARG A 210 -0.63 4.61 -18.70
CA ARG A 210 0.29 5.58 -19.32
C ARG A 210 1.52 5.71 -18.42
N PRO A 211 2.74 5.38 -18.89
CA PRO A 211 3.96 5.60 -18.14
C PRO A 211 4.14 7.08 -17.77
N ALA A 212 4.62 7.33 -16.56
CA ALA A 212 4.93 8.63 -16.02
C ALA A 212 6.41 8.65 -15.60
N ASP A 213 7.32 8.88 -16.58
CA ASP A 213 8.76 8.70 -16.37
C ASP A 213 9.56 10.01 -16.38
N SER A 214 8.99 11.11 -16.92
CA SER A 214 9.70 12.39 -17.07
C SER A 214 10.02 13.04 -15.73
N GLY A 215 11.27 13.51 -15.55
CA GLY A 215 11.68 14.32 -14.39
C GLY A 215 12.24 13.55 -13.20
N ARG A 216 12.21 12.22 -13.18
CA ARG A 216 12.82 11.42 -12.11
C ARG A 216 14.24 10.98 -12.48
N ASP A 217 15.13 11.04 -11.50
CA ASP A 217 16.47 10.46 -11.55
C ASP A 217 16.59 9.12 -10.79
N ARG A 218 15.47 8.65 -10.17
CA ARG A 218 15.32 7.36 -9.50
C ARG A 218 14.17 6.61 -10.16
N HIS A 219 14.43 5.38 -10.63
CA HIS A 219 13.46 4.63 -11.46
C HIS A 219 12.74 3.53 -10.71
N TYR A 220 13.34 2.97 -9.68
CA TYR A 220 12.74 1.92 -8.88
C TYR A 220 11.74 2.52 -7.90
N THR A 221 10.47 2.64 -8.31
CA THR A 221 9.40 3.21 -7.48
C THR A 221 8.77 2.15 -6.60
N TRP A 222 8.32 2.54 -5.38
CA TRP A 222 7.78 1.59 -4.42
C TRP A 222 6.39 1.97 -3.93
N ALA A 223 6.23 3.04 -3.18
CA ALA A 223 4.95 3.51 -2.70
C ALA A 223 4.34 4.52 -3.66
N VAL A 224 3.02 4.47 -3.84
CA VAL A 224 2.24 5.50 -4.54
C VAL A 224 1.09 5.96 -3.64
N THR A 225 0.83 7.27 -3.66
CA THR A 225 -0.37 7.87 -3.07
C THR A 225 -0.82 9.07 -3.90
N VAL A 226 -2.09 9.45 -3.78
CA VAL A 226 -2.69 10.54 -4.56
C VAL A 226 -3.33 11.56 -3.63
N GLU A 227 -3.22 12.83 -3.98
CA GLU A 227 -3.90 13.93 -3.32
C GLU A 227 -5.43 13.77 -3.56
N PRO A 228 -6.27 13.75 -2.49
CA PRO A 228 -7.68 13.42 -2.66
C PRO A 228 -8.53 14.42 -3.46
N VAL A 229 -8.05 15.64 -3.66
CA VAL A 229 -8.78 16.71 -4.36
C VAL A 229 -8.32 16.87 -5.80
N ASP A 230 -7.02 16.68 -6.06
CA ASP A 230 -6.40 16.93 -7.36
C ASP A 230 -5.85 15.61 -7.95
N PRO A 231 -6.46 15.07 -9.04
CA PRO A 231 -6.02 13.83 -9.65
C PRO A 231 -4.65 13.92 -10.35
N ASP A 232 -4.17 15.11 -10.62
CA ASP A 232 -2.88 15.33 -11.26
C ASP A 232 -1.77 15.61 -10.23
N ALA A 233 -2.10 15.67 -8.93
CA ALA A 233 -1.17 15.73 -7.82
C ALA A 233 -1.06 14.36 -7.14
N TRP A 234 -0.02 13.60 -7.44
CA TRP A 234 0.24 12.30 -6.85
C TRP A 234 1.73 12.12 -6.56
N TYR A 235 2.06 11.16 -5.70
CA TYR A 235 3.38 11.04 -5.12
C TYR A 235 3.89 9.62 -5.21
N VAL A 236 5.20 9.48 -5.43
CA VAL A 236 5.88 8.18 -5.35
C VAL A 236 7.16 8.29 -4.53
N SER A 237 7.51 7.20 -3.85
CA SER A 237 8.86 7.00 -3.36
C SER A 237 9.69 6.23 -4.38
N ALA A 238 10.96 6.53 -4.49
CA ALA A 238 11.83 5.85 -5.44
C ALA A 238 13.29 5.76 -4.95
N SER A 239 13.98 4.72 -5.44
CA SER A 239 15.40 4.47 -5.26
C SER A 239 16.07 4.22 -6.61
N THR A 240 17.40 4.09 -6.63
CA THR A 240 18.16 3.78 -7.85
C THR A 240 17.96 2.35 -8.34
N GLY A 241 17.52 1.43 -7.47
CA GLY A 241 17.26 0.04 -7.82
C GLY A 241 16.96 -0.83 -6.60
N PRO A 242 16.59 -2.11 -6.82
CA PRO A 242 16.18 -3.02 -5.75
C PRO A 242 17.27 -3.26 -4.70
N PHE A 243 18.53 -3.35 -5.09
CA PHE A 243 19.64 -3.53 -4.14
C PHE A 243 19.83 -2.31 -3.24
N ALA A 244 19.72 -1.09 -3.77
CA ALA A 244 19.77 0.13 -2.98
C ALA A 244 18.56 0.21 -2.03
N ALA A 245 17.36 -0.07 -2.55
CA ALA A 245 16.12 0.00 -1.78
C ALA A 245 16.06 -1.01 -0.61
N HIS A 246 16.59 -2.25 -0.78
CA HIS A 246 16.37 -3.37 0.13
C HIS A 246 17.63 -4.01 0.70
N GLY A 247 18.80 -3.67 0.18
CA GLY A 247 20.07 -4.35 0.50
C GLY A 247 20.75 -3.92 1.80
N GLY A 248 20.13 -3.01 2.58
CA GLY A 248 20.67 -2.55 3.87
C GLY A 248 21.81 -1.52 3.77
N GLY A 249 22.12 -1.03 2.56
CA GLY A 249 23.04 0.09 2.31
C GLY A 249 22.30 1.43 2.22
N ASP A 250 22.96 2.43 1.60
CA ASP A 250 22.32 3.72 1.29
C ASP A 250 21.27 3.50 0.18
N PRO A 251 19.98 3.74 0.45
CA PRO A 251 18.94 3.55 -0.56
C PRO A 251 18.95 4.63 -1.63
N GLU A 252 19.69 5.73 -1.43
CA GLU A 252 19.64 6.93 -2.26
C GLU A 252 18.19 7.35 -2.59
N ALA A 253 17.28 7.17 -1.62
CA ALA A 253 15.86 7.29 -1.84
C ALA A 253 15.42 8.75 -1.89
N ARG A 254 14.32 8.97 -2.62
CA ARG A 254 13.63 10.26 -2.73
C ARG A 254 12.12 10.06 -2.77
N ILE A 255 11.38 11.12 -2.45
CA ILE A 255 9.95 11.23 -2.71
C ILE A 255 9.78 12.24 -3.84
N TYR A 256 8.88 11.94 -4.76
CA TYR A 256 8.57 12.81 -5.90
C TYR A 256 7.09 13.15 -5.92
N ALA A 257 6.78 14.37 -6.34
CA ALA A 257 5.43 14.82 -6.69
C ALA A 257 5.30 14.96 -8.20
N TRP A 258 4.16 14.53 -8.76
CA TRP A 258 3.81 14.73 -10.17
C TRP A 258 3.01 16.01 -10.34
N HIS A 259 3.49 16.92 -11.18
CA HIS A 259 2.80 18.14 -11.57
C HIS A 259 3.13 18.48 -13.03
N ASP A 260 2.16 18.96 -13.76
CA ASP A 260 2.34 19.45 -15.15
C ASP A 260 3.02 18.43 -16.09
N GLY A 261 2.78 17.14 -15.87
CA GLY A 261 3.33 16.08 -16.71
C GLY A 261 4.79 15.71 -16.40
N VAL A 262 5.33 16.14 -15.24
CA VAL A 262 6.72 15.90 -14.85
C VAL A 262 6.85 15.66 -13.34
N TRP A 263 7.81 14.82 -12.95
CA TRP A 263 8.16 14.59 -11.56
C TRP A 263 9.11 15.65 -11.01
N HIS A 264 8.82 16.11 -9.81
CA HIS A 264 9.67 17.00 -9.03
C HIS A 264 10.10 16.28 -7.74
N ALA A 265 11.40 16.23 -7.47
CA ALA A 265 11.89 15.71 -6.20
C ALA A 265 11.47 16.64 -5.07
N LEU A 266 10.93 16.06 -4.00
CA LEU A 266 10.53 16.81 -2.82
C LEU A 266 11.72 16.98 -1.87
N GLY A 267 11.89 18.22 -1.39
CA GLY A 267 12.86 18.61 -0.38
C GLY A 267 12.16 19.21 0.83
N GLY A 268 12.40 20.50 1.12
CA GLY A 268 11.65 21.26 2.12
C GLY A 268 11.80 20.74 3.56
N GLY A 269 12.98 20.25 3.92
CA GLY A 269 13.27 19.67 5.24
C GLY A 269 13.51 18.17 5.25
N LEU A 270 13.18 17.46 4.18
CA LEU A 270 13.61 16.07 4.01
C LEU A 270 15.12 15.99 3.84
N PRO A 271 15.81 15.00 4.40
CA PRO A 271 17.18 14.66 4.03
C PRO A 271 17.29 14.34 2.53
N GLU A 272 18.38 14.75 1.89
CA GLU A 272 18.63 14.51 0.48
C GLU A 272 20.01 13.86 0.24
N PRO A 273 20.04 12.56 -0.13
CA PRO A 273 18.94 11.62 -0.22
C PRO A 273 18.37 11.23 1.16
N LEU A 274 17.20 10.56 1.19
CA LEU A 274 16.64 10.00 2.42
C LEU A 274 17.52 8.87 2.93
N PRO A 275 17.75 8.78 4.26
CA PRO A 275 18.65 7.77 4.85
C PRO A 275 18.09 6.34 4.80
N ALA A 276 16.79 6.22 4.60
CA ALA A 276 16.09 4.94 4.52
C ALA A 276 15.00 5.00 3.45
N MET A 277 14.64 3.84 2.87
CA MET A 277 13.60 3.75 1.85
C MET A 277 12.24 4.13 2.43
N PRO A 278 11.50 5.09 1.83
CA PRO A 278 10.11 5.35 2.20
C PRO A 278 9.22 4.22 1.65
N TYR A 279 8.97 3.21 2.47
CA TYR A 279 8.13 2.07 2.06
C TYR A 279 6.65 2.40 2.04
N ALA A 280 6.22 3.46 2.71
CA ALA A 280 4.83 3.83 2.78
C ALA A 280 4.64 5.33 2.57
N LEU A 281 3.67 5.69 1.73
CA LEU A 281 3.16 7.03 1.54
C LEU A 281 1.65 7.04 1.75
N VAL A 282 1.14 8.04 2.46
CA VAL A 282 -0.30 8.24 2.66
C VAL A 282 -0.62 9.71 2.50
N ALA A 283 -1.46 10.05 1.54
CA ALA A 283 -2.03 11.38 1.38
C ALA A 283 -3.47 11.40 1.93
N THR A 284 -3.80 12.46 2.62
CA THR A 284 -5.15 12.76 3.13
C THR A 284 -5.52 14.17 2.68
N ASP A 285 -6.70 14.65 3.06
CA ASP A 285 -7.12 16.01 2.77
C ASP A 285 -6.19 17.02 3.51
N GLY A 286 -5.15 17.48 2.80
CA GLY A 286 -4.19 18.48 3.29
C GLY A 286 -2.97 17.94 4.07
N ARG A 287 -2.80 16.62 4.23
CA ARG A 287 -1.61 16.04 4.88
C ARG A 287 -1.00 14.92 4.04
N LEU A 288 0.31 14.85 4.05
CA LEU A 288 1.08 13.78 3.42
C LEU A 288 2.05 13.18 4.44
N PHE A 289 2.03 11.85 4.55
CA PHE A 289 2.89 11.09 5.46
C PHE A 289 3.83 10.19 4.69
N ALA A 290 5.06 10.08 5.18
CA ALA A 290 6.05 9.13 4.68
C ALA A 290 6.60 8.29 5.83
N GLY A 291 6.43 6.98 5.73
CA GLY A 291 6.99 5.99 6.67
C GLY A 291 8.24 5.36 6.09
N LEU A 292 9.36 5.47 6.79
CA LEU A 292 10.67 5.02 6.35
C LEU A 292 11.04 3.65 6.93
N ALA A 293 11.90 2.94 6.21
CA ALA A 293 12.40 1.61 6.59
C ALA A 293 13.15 1.56 7.92
N ASP A 294 13.59 2.68 8.46
CA ASP A 294 14.27 2.83 9.76
C ASP A 294 13.34 3.24 10.91
N GLY A 295 12.03 3.29 10.66
CA GLY A 295 11.02 3.63 11.66
C GLY A 295 10.69 5.11 11.76
N GLN A 296 11.35 5.99 11.01
CA GLN A 296 11.01 7.40 10.97
C GLN A 296 9.65 7.62 10.29
N LEU A 297 8.86 8.53 10.85
CA LEU A 297 7.65 9.06 10.25
C LEU A 297 7.85 10.54 9.95
N TRP A 298 7.61 10.93 8.72
CA TRP A 298 7.66 12.31 8.25
C TRP A 298 6.28 12.79 7.82
N GLU A 299 6.03 14.07 8.00
CA GLU A 299 4.75 14.71 7.69
C GLU A 299 4.96 16.02 6.94
N SER A 300 4.10 16.26 5.97
CA SER A 300 3.87 17.54 5.32
C SER A 300 2.41 17.94 5.49
N THR A 301 2.13 19.25 5.67
CA THR A 301 0.79 19.84 5.73
C THR A 301 0.55 20.83 4.59
N ASP A 302 1.41 20.88 3.60
CA ASP A 302 1.41 21.79 2.46
C ASP A 302 1.69 21.05 1.14
N ARG A 303 1.18 19.81 1.00
CA ARG A 303 1.29 18.97 -0.20
C ARG A 303 2.74 18.61 -0.58
N GLY A 304 3.62 18.55 0.41
CA GLY A 304 5.01 18.13 0.21
C GLY A 304 5.99 19.29 -0.02
N GLU A 305 5.55 20.55 0.07
CA GLU A 305 6.47 21.71 -0.06
C GLU A 305 7.42 21.78 1.13
N SER A 306 6.92 21.51 2.35
CA SER A 306 7.76 21.41 3.54
C SER A 306 7.44 20.15 4.35
N TRP A 307 8.47 19.61 5.03
CA TRP A 307 8.40 18.38 5.78
C TRP A 307 9.00 18.54 7.17
N ARG A 308 8.42 17.83 8.12
CA ARG A 308 8.96 17.69 9.47
C ARG A 308 8.98 16.22 9.90
N ALA A 309 10.01 15.83 10.64
CA ALA A 309 10.01 14.55 11.32
C ALA A 309 8.97 14.58 12.45
N CYS A 310 8.14 13.55 12.53
CA CYS A 310 7.18 13.40 13.62
C CYS A 310 7.90 13.02 14.92
N THR A 311 7.55 13.69 16.02
CA THR A 311 7.99 13.27 17.35
C THR A 311 7.18 12.04 17.75
N LEU A 312 7.85 10.91 17.98
CA LEU A 312 7.24 9.63 18.36
C LEU A 312 7.51 9.39 19.85
N GLU A 313 6.47 9.04 20.61
CA GLU A 313 6.52 8.73 22.03
C GLU A 313 5.88 7.35 22.28
N GLY A 314 6.35 6.61 23.28
CA GLY A 314 5.84 5.27 23.62
C GLY A 314 6.72 4.16 23.06
N ASP A 315 6.12 3.16 22.39
CA ASP A 315 6.87 2.01 21.88
C ASP A 315 7.80 2.41 20.72
N PRO A 316 9.04 1.92 20.68
CA PRO A 316 9.99 2.31 19.65
C PRO A 316 9.63 1.71 18.30
N LEU A 317 9.58 2.54 17.26
CA LEU A 317 9.47 2.09 15.88
C LEU A 317 10.86 1.89 15.27
N THR A 318 11.16 0.68 14.87
CA THR A 318 12.43 0.33 14.22
C THR A 318 12.29 0.13 12.72
N ARG A 319 11.05 0.07 12.23
CA ARG A 319 10.72 -0.11 10.82
C ARG A 319 9.27 0.28 10.54
N LEU A 320 9.03 0.84 9.35
CA LEU A 320 7.70 1.03 8.79
C LEU A 320 7.64 0.42 7.38
N ASN A 321 6.82 -0.60 7.19
CA ASN A 321 6.66 -1.28 5.89
C ASN A 321 5.40 -0.84 5.15
N ALA A 322 4.35 -0.49 5.89
CA ALA A 322 3.08 -0.01 5.35
C ALA A 322 2.45 0.99 6.33
N LEU A 323 1.68 1.92 5.82
CA LEU A 323 0.85 2.86 6.58
C LEU A 323 -0.60 2.78 6.07
N ALA A 324 -1.54 2.91 7.00
CA ALA A 324 -2.95 3.10 6.71
C ALA A 324 -3.50 4.24 7.59
N TYR A 325 -4.31 5.11 6.99
CA TYR A 325 -4.95 6.24 7.66
C TYR A 325 -6.36 5.87 8.08
N ALA A 326 -6.71 6.21 9.32
CA ALA A 326 -8.05 6.10 9.87
C ALA A 326 -8.65 7.50 9.99
N ALA A 327 -9.71 7.77 9.22
CA ALA A 327 -10.41 9.06 9.17
C ALA A 327 -11.54 9.15 10.19
#